data_94f0c2f9039fa8d2709b6d377fb9f286
#
_entry.id   94f0c2f9039fa8d2709b6d377fb9f286
#
_cell.length_a   1.000
_cell.length_b   1.000
_cell.length_c   1.000
_cell.angle_alpha   90.00
_cell.angle_beta   90.00
_cell.angle_gamma   90.00
#
_symmetry.space_group_name_H-M   'P 1'
#
loop_
_entity.id
_entity.type
_entity.pdbx_description
1 polymer ?
#
loop_
_entity_poly.entity_id
_entity_poly.type
_entity_poly.pdbx_seq_one_letter_code
_entity_poly.pdbx_strand_id
1 'polypeptide(L)'
;AWRHQYCGLFWARWNDCTYYFIDNEYYFKRGTLYGHYDDAERFAFFSRAILEMLPYIDFHPDIIHCNDWQTALVPVYYYLFYSHRPWYYNIKSLFTIHNIQYQGEYGWEVNTECVGIPASETKILEMNGKLNMMKGAIETATRVSTVSPSYAAEIRDPWFSWGLHDELNLRHYKLCGIKNGIDTESYNPETDYQLYRNYSKDDMSGKGECKRALQERLCLEQRWDVPLVGMVTRLVAHKGLDLVRMGLEELMNTENMQFVILGSGDKEYE
;
A
#
# COMPACT_ATOMS: atom_id res chain seq x y z
N ALA A 1 3.74 21.50 -21.69
CA ALA A 1 3.96 21.43 -20.25
C ALA A 1 4.71 22.67 -19.81
N TRP A 2 4.20 23.36 -18.83
CA TRP A 2 4.78 24.62 -18.33
C TRP A 2 5.84 24.41 -17.23
N ARG A 3 5.89 23.19 -16.63
CA ARG A 3 6.90 22.83 -15.64
C ARG A 3 7.97 21.93 -16.23
N HIS A 4 9.23 22.26 -15.93
CA HIS A 4 10.40 21.43 -16.16
C HIS A 4 11.02 21.12 -14.80
N GLN A 5 11.12 19.84 -14.47
CA GLN A 5 11.71 19.37 -13.22
C GLN A 5 12.86 18.41 -13.56
N TYR A 6 13.91 18.47 -12.76
CA TYR A 6 14.98 17.48 -12.84
C TYR A 6 14.43 16.08 -12.61
N CYS A 7 14.87 15.13 -13.43
CA CYS A 7 14.54 13.72 -13.33
C CYS A 7 15.78 12.90 -13.65
N GLY A 8 16.55 12.54 -12.63
CA GLY A 8 17.64 11.59 -12.75
C GLY A 8 17.10 10.16 -12.82
N LEU A 9 17.80 9.32 -13.58
CA LEU A 9 17.47 7.90 -13.69
C LEU A 9 18.69 7.08 -13.32
N PHE A 10 18.57 6.28 -12.26
CA PHE A 10 19.56 5.30 -11.84
C PHE A 10 18.99 3.90 -11.93
N TRP A 11 19.85 2.90 -11.99
CA TRP A 11 19.42 1.52 -11.95
C TRP A 11 20.38 0.64 -11.15
N ALA A 12 19.86 -0.46 -10.61
CA ALA A 12 20.60 -1.53 -9.98
C ALA A 12 19.97 -2.86 -10.30
N ARG A 13 20.73 -3.94 -10.24
CA ARG A 13 20.22 -5.31 -10.40
C ARG A 13 20.37 -6.08 -9.10
N TRP A 14 19.27 -6.73 -8.67
CA TRP A 14 19.26 -7.58 -7.49
C TRP A 14 18.22 -8.70 -7.67
N ASN A 15 18.58 -9.94 -7.32
CA ASN A 15 17.73 -11.12 -7.44
C ASN A 15 17.02 -11.22 -8.82
N ASP A 16 17.80 -11.08 -9.91
CA ASP A 16 17.33 -11.12 -11.30
C ASP A 16 16.31 -10.04 -11.69
N CYS A 17 16.01 -9.12 -10.80
CA CYS A 17 15.19 -7.95 -11.07
C CYS A 17 16.05 -6.72 -11.32
N THR A 18 15.67 -5.91 -12.31
CA THR A 18 16.25 -4.57 -12.51
C THR A 18 15.38 -3.54 -11.81
N TYR A 19 16.01 -2.79 -10.93
CA TYR A 19 15.40 -1.68 -10.19
C TYR A 19 15.78 -0.37 -10.86
N TYR A 20 14.80 0.44 -11.22
CA TYR A 20 14.98 1.79 -11.72
C TYR A 20 14.59 2.79 -10.65
N PHE A 21 15.44 3.79 -10.42
CA PHE A 21 15.24 4.81 -9.40
C PHE A 21 15.09 6.16 -10.08
N ILE A 22 13.98 6.82 -9.80
CA ILE A 22 13.76 8.22 -10.23
C ILE A 22 14.34 9.11 -9.14
N ASP A 23 15.40 9.83 -9.50
CA ASP A 23 16.08 10.75 -8.60
C ASP A 23 15.54 12.18 -8.76
N ASN A 24 15.01 12.69 -7.67
CA ASN A 24 14.70 14.10 -7.48
C ASN A 24 14.68 14.39 -5.98
N GLU A 25 15.79 14.97 -5.47
CA GLU A 25 15.90 15.26 -4.03
C GLU A 25 14.83 16.23 -3.53
N TYR A 26 14.39 17.17 -4.37
CA TYR A 26 13.34 18.12 -3.99
C TYR A 26 12.04 17.42 -3.61
N TYR A 27 11.65 16.37 -4.35
CA TYR A 27 10.43 15.61 -4.09
C TYR A 27 10.63 14.46 -3.10
N PHE A 28 11.78 13.77 -3.13
CA PHE A 28 11.91 12.45 -2.49
C PHE A 28 12.88 12.40 -1.31
N LYS A 29 13.72 13.42 -1.08
CA LYS A 29 14.58 13.48 0.10
C LYS A 29 13.79 13.98 1.31
N ARG A 30 12.99 13.11 1.89
CA ARG A 30 12.07 13.39 2.98
C ARG A 30 12.26 12.41 4.13
N GLY A 31 11.88 12.81 5.34
CA GLY A 31 11.92 11.95 6.52
C GLY A 31 10.90 10.81 6.52
N THR A 32 9.80 10.97 5.74
CA THR A 32 8.75 9.97 5.56
C THR A 32 8.42 9.80 4.08
N LEU A 33 7.85 8.65 3.72
CA LEU A 33 7.53 8.33 2.33
C LEU A 33 6.35 9.16 1.81
N TYR A 34 5.38 9.47 2.66
CA TYR A 34 4.14 10.21 2.35
C TYR A 34 3.65 10.95 3.60
N GLY A 35 2.56 11.70 3.46
CA GLY A 35 2.00 12.54 4.53
C GLY A 35 2.53 13.98 4.47
N HIS A 36 3.03 14.42 3.32
CA HIS A 36 3.48 15.79 3.09
C HIS A 36 2.39 16.59 2.37
N TYR A 37 2.38 17.91 2.60
CA TYR A 37 1.40 18.82 1.99
C TYR A 37 1.46 18.83 0.46
N ASP A 38 2.63 18.52 -0.11
CA ASP A 38 2.91 18.50 -1.54
C ASP A 38 2.85 17.08 -2.16
N ASP A 39 2.28 16.10 -1.48
CA ASP A 39 2.20 14.71 -1.97
C ASP A 39 1.50 14.59 -3.33
N ALA A 40 0.51 15.43 -3.61
CA ALA A 40 -0.14 15.46 -4.91
C ALA A 40 0.84 15.78 -6.04
N GLU A 41 1.67 16.80 -5.86
CA GLU A 41 2.70 17.20 -6.83
C GLU A 41 3.80 16.14 -6.95
N ARG A 42 4.26 15.61 -5.83
CA ARG A 42 5.28 14.55 -5.76
C ARG A 42 4.88 13.32 -6.57
N PHE A 43 3.66 12.83 -6.35
CA PHE A 43 3.20 11.61 -7.01
C PHE A 43 2.65 11.86 -8.43
N ALA A 44 2.22 13.07 -8.76
CA ALA A 44 1.99 13.48 -10.15
C ALA A 44 3.31 13.50 -10.94
N PHE A 45 4.38 14.08 -10.36
CA PHE A 45 5.72 14.02 -10.95
C PHE A 45 6.21 12.58 -11.11
N PHE A 46 6.12 11.76 -10.05
CA PHE A 46 6.54 10.37 -10.09
C PHE A 46 5.82 9.57 -11.17
N SER A 47 4.50 9.69 -11.23
CA SER A 47 3.68 8.99 -12.24
C SER A 47 4.04 9.41 -13.67
N ARG A 48 4.34 10.69 -13.88
CA ARG A 48 4.77 11.19 -15.18
C ARG A 48 6.17 10.71 -15.54
N ALA A 49 7.10 10.76 -14.57
CA ALA A 49 8.47 10.33 -14.75
C ALA A 49 8.58 8.84 -15.12
N ILE A 50 7.75 7.98 -14.51
CA ILE A 50 7.66 6.55 -14.89
C ILE A 50 7.39 6.39 -16.38
N LEU A 51 6.45 7.11 -16.94
CA LEU A 51 6.13 7.00 -18.37
C LEU A 51 7.20 7.63 -19.25
N GLU A 52 7.74 8.80 -18.87
CA GLU A 52 8.78 9.47 -19.66
C GLU A 52 10.11 8.71 -19.67
N MET A 53 10.45 7.94 -18.61
CA MET A 53 11.69 7.18 -18.58
C MET A 53 11.70 5.94 -19.48
N LEU A 54 10.52 5.36 -19.79
CA LEU A 54 10.41 4.06 -20.49
C LEU A 54 11.19 4.00 -21.82
N PRO A 55 11.20 5.02 -22.68
CA PRO A 55 11.98 4.99 -23.91
C PRO A 55 13.50 5.08 -23.71
N TYR A 56 13.98 5.37 -22.49
CA TYR A 56 15.39 5.55 -22.16
C TYR A 56 16.00 4.36 -21.41
N ILE A 57 15.22 3.33 -21.12
CA ILE A 57 15.67 2.09 -20.47
C ILE A 57 15.70 0.94 -21.48
N ASP A 58 16.59 -0.03 -21.26
CA ASP A 58 16.69 -1.25 -22.09
C ASP A 58 15.61 -2.28 -21.67
N PHE A 59 14.35 -1.84 -21.67
CA PHE A 59 13.20 -2.67 -21.34
C PHE A 59 11.91 -2.06 -21.88
N HIS A 60 11.23 -2.79 -22.76
CA HIS A 60 9.90 -2.41 -23.24
C HIS A 60 8.85 -3.24 -22.51
N PRO A 61 8.05 -2.66 -21.61
CA PRO A 61 7.08 -3.42 -20.82
C PRO A 61 5.85 -3.80 -21.65
N ASP A 62 5.35 -5.01 -21.48
CA ASP A 62 4.01 -5.41 -21.90
C ASP A 62 2.95 -4.93 -20.92
N ILE A 63 3.32 -4.87 -19.62
CA ILE A 63 2.43 -4.51 -18.53
C ILE A 63 3.13 -3.49 -17.61
N ILE A 64 2.41 -2.42 -17.27
CA ILE A 64 2.78 -1.52 -16.19
C ILE A 64 1.88 -1.84 -14.99
N HIS A 65 2.48 -2.29 -13.88
CA HIS A 65 1.76 -2.59 -12.66
C HIS A 65 1.86 -1.42 -11.66
N CYS A 66 0.74 -0.79 -11.38
CA CYS A 66 0.61 0.36 -10.50
C CYS A 66 0.02 -0.05 -9.15
N ASN A 67 0.52 0.50 -8.07
CA ASN A 67 0.10 0.14 -6.72
C ASN A 67 -0.32 1.38 -5.94
N ASP A 68 -1.57 1.38 -5.46
CA ASP A 68 -2.19 2.44 -4.66
C ASP A 68 -2.21 3.83 -5.32
N TRP A 69 -2.76 4.80 -4.61
CA TRP A 69 -2.99 6.15 -5.12
C TRP A 69 -1.72 6.88 -5.57
N GLN A 70 -0.57 6.54 -5.00
CA GLN A 70 0.72 7.15 -5.34
C GLN A 70 1.13 6.89 -6.80
N THR A 71 0.62 5.83 -7.39
CA THR A 71 0.87 5.50 -8.81
C THR A 71 -0.41 5.56 -9.65
N ALA A 72 -1.51 6.02 -9.09
CA ALA A 72 -2.82 6.04 -9.74
C ALA A 72 -2.86 6.93 -11.00
N LEU A 73 -2.03 7.96 -11.06
CA LEU A 73 -1.95 8.81 -12.26
C LEU A 73 -1.17 8.16 -13.42
N VAL A 74 -0.44 7.06 -13.21
CA VAL A 74 0.26 6.36 -14.30
C VAL A 74 -0.73 5.86 -15.37
N PRO A 75 -1.77 5.05 -15.05
CA PRO A 75 -2.74 4.62 -16.05
C PRO A 75 -3.56 5.78 -16.63
N VAL A 76 -3.83 6.84 -15.86
CA VAL A 76 -4.51 8.04 -16.32
C VAL A 76 -3.68 8.76 -17.37
N TYR A 77 -2.42 9.06 -17.07
CA TYR A 77 -1.51 9.71 -18.01
C TYR A 77 -1.25 8.83 -19.23
N TYR A 78 -1.06 7.52 -19.04
CA TYR A 78 -0.90 6.59 -20.14
C TYR A 78 -2.10 6.68 -21.10
N TYR A 79 -3.32 6.60 -20.59
CA TYR A 79 -4.55 6.68 -21.37
C TYR A 79 -4.64 8.00 -22.16
N LEU A 80 -4.42 9.14 -21.49
CA LEU A 80 -4.62 10.46 -22.08
C LEU A 80 -3.48 10.92 -23.01
N PHE A 81 -2.23 10.59 -22.69
CA PHE A 81 -1.08 11.26 -23.32
C PHE A 81 -0.08 10.32 -24.01
N TYR A 82 -0.10 9.01 -23.73
CA TYR A 82 0.92 8.11 -24.24
C TYR A 82 0.40 6.97 -25.09
N SER A 83 -0.77 6.42 -24.82
CA SER A 83 -1.31 5.22 -25.48
C SER A 83 -1.37 5.32 -27.01
N HIS A 84 -1.47 6.54 -27.54
CA HIS A 84 -1.50 6.81 -28.99
C HIS A 84 -0.11 7.03 -29.63
N ARG A 85 0.95 7.02 -28.84
CA ARG A 85 2.34 7.19 -29.34
C ARG A 85 2.92 5.83 -29.74
N PRO A 86 3.57 5.67 -30.91
CA PRO A 86 3.98 4.36 -31.42
C PRO A 86 4.79 3.51 -30.44
N TRP A 87 5.72 4.13 -29.69
CA TRP A 87 6.55 3.40 -28.71
C TRP A 87 5.71 2.74 -27.59
N TYR A 88 4.58 3.33 -27.21
CA TYR A 88 3.74 2.88 -26.11
C TYR A 88 2.61 1.95 -26.54
N TYR A 89 2.50 1.61 -27.81
CA TYR A 89 1.43 0.75 -28.30
C TYR A 89 1.45 -0.61 -27.60
N ASN A 90 0.26 -1.14 -27.33
CA ASN A 90 0.02 -2.44 -26.71
C ASN A 90 0.41 -2.61 -25.24
N ILE A 91 1.02 -1.64 -24.58
CA ILE A 91 1.24 -1.69 -23.15
C ILE A 91 -0.12 -1.77 -22.43
N LYS A 92 -0.23 -2.67 -21.46
CA LYS A 92 -1.41 -2.80 -20.59
C LYS A 92 -1.08 -2.28 -19.22
N SER A 93 -2.11 -1.84 -18.48
CA SER A 93 -1.95 -1.40 -17.10
C SER A 93 -2.75 -2.28 -16.15
N LEU A 94 -2.11 -2.69 -15.05
CA LEU A 94 -2.74 -3.29 -13.89
C LEU A 94 -2.66 -2.29 -12.74
N PHE A 95 -3.77 -2.00 -12.10
CA PHE A 95 -3.83 -1.15 -10.92
C PHE A 95 -4.27 -1.98 -9.71
N THR A 96 -3.44 -2.04 -8.67
CA THR A 96 -3.75 -2.79 -7.44
C THR A 96 -4.10 -1.84 -6.30
N ILE A 97 -5.26 -2.07 -5.69
CA ILE A 97 -5.74 -1.39 -4.49
C ILE A 97 -5.36 -2.23 -3.28
N HIS A 98 -4.40 -1.76 -2.47
CA HIS A 98 -4.03 -2.40 -1.20
C HIS A 98 -4.89 -1.89 -0.05
N ASN A 99 -5.23 -0.59 -0.05
CA ASN A 99 -6.13 0.00 0.92
C ASN A 99 -6.98 1.10 0.25
N ILE A 100 -8.28 0.84 0.09
CA ILE A 100 -9.21 1.75 -0.57
C ILE A 100 -9.46 3.05 0.20
N GLN A 101 -9.11 3.11 1.47
CA GLN A 101 -9.26 4.31 2.30
C GLN A 101 -8.38 5.47 1.79
N TYR A 102 -7.22 5.17 1.22
CA TYR A 102 -6.25 6.17 0.76
C TYR A 102 -6.35 6.34 -0.76
N GLN A 103 -7.03 7.40 -1.19
CA GLN A 103 -7.46 7.57 -2.58
C GLN A 103 -6.71 8.65 -3.36
N GLY A 104 -5.93 9.49 -2.67
CA GLY A 104 -5.32 10.66 -3.31
C GLY A 104 -6.37 11.70 -3.69
N GLU A 105 -7.13 12.18 -2.69
CA GLU A 105 -8.17 13.18 -2.86
C GLU A 105 -7.62 14.59 -2.62
N TYR A 106 -7.91 15.50 -3.55
CA TYR A 106 -7.45 16.88 -3.49
C TYR A 106 -8.50 17.83 -4.08
N GLY A 107 -8.35 19.13 -3.81
CA GLY A 107 -9.11 20.16 -4.49
C GLY A 107 -8.72 20.28 -5.97
N TRP A 108 -9.57 20.93 -6.79
CA TRP A 108 -9.32 21.06 -8.23
C TRP A 108 -8.16 22.00 -8.59
N GLU A 109 -7.72 22.84 -7.68
CA GLU A 109 -6.50 23.66 -7.82
C GLU A 109 -5.27 22.79 -8.17
N VAL A 110 -5.16 21.61 -7.59
CA VAL A 110 -4.08 20.64 -7.84
C VAL A 110 -4.04 20.20 -9.31
N ASN A 111 -5.18 20.15 -10.00
CA ASN A 111 -5.18 19.84 -11.43
C ASN A 111 -4.43 20.91 -12.25
N THR A 112 -4.70 22.18 -11.96
CA THR A 112 -4.05 23.30 -12.65
C THR A 112 -2.58 23.43 -12.26
N GLU A 113 -2.27 23.16 -11.01
CA GLU A 113 -0.93 23.35 -10.47
C GLU A 113 0.04 22.25 -10.87
N CYS A 114 -0.37 20.96 -10.85
CA CYS A 114 0.57 19.86 -11.04
C CYS A 114 0.04 18.64 -11.82
N VAL A 115 -1.25 18.27 -11.73
CA VAL A 115 -1.77 17.06 -12.40
C VAL A 115 -1.91 17.27 -13.90
N GLY A 116 -2.51 18.38 -14.32
CA GLY A 116 -2.51 18.81 -15.73
C GLY A 116 -3.41 18.00 -16.64
N ILE A 117 -4.54 17.49 -16.16
CA ILE A 117 -5.57 16.85 -17.00
C ILE A 117 -6.33 17.92 -17.80
N PRO A 118 -6.56 17.72 -19.11
CA PRO A 118 -7.35 18.64 -19.91
C PRO A 118 -8.76 18.86 -19.36
N ALA A 119 -9.29 20.07 -19.50
CA ALA A 119 -10.62 20.42 -19.00
C ALA A 119 -11.75 19.51 -19.56
N SER A 120 -11.59 18.98 -20.79
CA SER A 120 -12.53 18.02 -21.38
C SER A 120 -12.54 16.65 -20.70
N GLU A 121 -11.47 16.30 -19.98
CA GLU A 121 -11.24 14.96 -19.40
C GLU A 121 -11.33 14.93 -17.88
N THR A 122 -11.70 16.04 -17.26
CA THR A 122 -11.75 16.17 -15.79
C THR A 122 -12.67 15.15 -15.12
N LYS A 123 -13.69 14.66 -15.82
CA LYS A 123 -14.60 13.63 -15.32
C LYS A 123 -13.89 12.33 -14.91
N ILE A 124 -12.73 12.04 -15.50
CA ILE A 124 -11.91 10.86 -15.15
C ILE A 124 -11.48 10.90 -13.70
N LEU A 125 -11.16 12.07 -13.16
CA LEU A 125 -10.73 12.26 -11.78
C LEU A 125 -11.81 12.82 -10.86
N GLU A 126 -12.92 13.29 -11.40
CA GLU A 126 -13.96 13.97 -10.63
C GLU A 126 -14.73 12.96 -9.75
N MET A 127 -14.80 13.26 -8.46
CA MET A 127 -15.61 12.54 -7.50
C MET A 127 -16.05 13.47 -6.37
N ASN A 128 -17.35 13.63 -6.19
CA ASN A 128 -17.94 14.44 -5.12
C ASN A 128 -17.40 15.90 -5.06
N GLY A 129 -17.15 16.50 -6.22
CA GLY A 129 -16.62 17.87 -6.31
C GLY A 129 -15.11 17.99 -6.10
N LYS A 130 -14.41 16.87 -5.91
CA LYS A 130 -12.96 16.80 -5.72
C LYS A 130 -12.27 16.02 -6.83
N LEU A 131 -10.96 16.18 -6.91
CA LEU A 131 -10.08 15.32 -7.69
C LEU A 131 -9.76 14.08 -6.86
N ASN A 132 -9.98 12.88 -7.43
CA ASN A 132 -9.66 11.60 -6.81
C ASN A 132 -8.80 10.77 -7.77
N MET A 133 -7.53 10.54 -7.38
CA MET A 133 -6.56 9.86 -8.24
C MET A 133 -6.88 8.38 -8.41
N MET A 134 -7.30 7.69 -7.33
CA MET A 134 -7.67 6.28 -7.37
C MET A 134 -8.87 6.03 -8.29
N LYS A 135 -9.88 6.90 -8.27
CA LYS A 135 -11.02 6.84 -9.19
C LYS A 135 -10.53 6.88 -10.64
N GLY A 136 -9.61 7.78 -10.95
CA GLY A 136 -9.02 7.86 -12.28
C GLY A 136 -8.30 6.58 -12.71
N ALA A 137 -7.54 5.96 -11.81
CA ALA A 137 -6.88 4.69 -12.09
C ALA A 137 -7.89 3.54 -12.30
N ILE A 138 -8.94 3.46 -11.47
CA ILE A 138 -10.02 2.49 -11.63
C ILE A 138 -10.69 2.67 -13.01
N GLU A 139 -10.84 3.88 -13.47
CA GLU A 139 -11.44 4.17 -14.79
C GLU A 139 -10.54 3.76 -15.95
N THR A 140 -9.27 4.12 -15.91
CA THR A 140 -8.38 4.08 -17.07
C THR A 140 -7.51 2.82 -17.16
N ALA A 141 -7.24 2.14 -16.04
CA ALA A 141 -6.43 0.92 -16.06
C ALA A 141 -7.09 -0.21 -16.86
N THR A 142 -6.29 -1.05 -17.52
CA THR A 142 -6.77 -2.20 -18.28
C THR A 142 -7.40 -3.24 -17.35
N ARG A 143 -6.80 -3.46 -16.17
CA ARG A 143 -7.30 -4.33 -15.11
C ARG A 143 -7.10 -3.67 -13.75
N VAL A 144 -7.97 -4.00 -12.81
CA VAL A 144 -7.90 -3.58 -11.43
C VAL A 144 -7.84 -4.82 -10.55
N SER A 145 -6.95 -4.83 -9.58
CA SER A 145 -6.90 -5.91 -8.59
C SER A 145 -6.91 -5.35 -7.17
N THR A 146 -7.22 -6.23 -6.24
CA THR A 146 -7.06 -5.97 -4.81
C THR A 146 -6.54 -7.23 -4.11
N VAL A 147 -6.28 -7.14 -2.81
CA VAL A 147 -5.46 -8.09 -2.05
C VAL A 147 -6.20 -9.34 -1.57
N SER A 148 -7.47 -9.52 -1.90
CA SER A 148 -8.17 -10.80 -1.73
C SER A 148 -9.47 -10.86 -2.52
N PRO A 149 -10.00 -12.06 -2.87
CA PRO A 149 -11.33 -12.19 -3.46
C PRO A 149 -12.46 -11.63 -2.58
N SER A 150 -12.38 -11.82 -1.26
CA SER A 150 -13.34 -11.26 -0.31
C SER A 150 -13.31 -9.74 -0.34
N TYR A 151 -12.11 -9.15 -0.30
CA TYR A 151 -11.97 -7.70 -0.34
C TYR A 151 -12.44 -7.10 -1.68
N ALA A 152 -12.26 -7.82 -2.80
CA ALA A 152 -12.83 -7.41 -4.09
C ALA A 152 -14.37 -7.35 -4.10
N ALA A 153 -15.03 -8.17 -3.29
CA ALA A 153 -16.47 -8.08 -3.08
C ALA A 153 -16.83 -6.95 -2.11
N GLU A 154 -16.12 -6.84 -0.99
CA GLU A 154 -16.35 -5.85 0.07
C GLU A 154 -16.23 -4.41 -0.44
N ILE A 155 -15.16 -4.06 -1.18
CA ILE A 155 -14.96 -2.69 -1.68
C ILE A 155 -16.00 -2.24 -2.73
N ARG A 156 -16.88 -3.12 -3.16
CA ARG A 156 -18.04 -2.80 -4.00
C ARG A 156 -19.31 -2.45 -3.20
N ASP A 157 -19.27 -2.67 -1.89
CA ASP A 157 -20.35 -2.30 -0.98
C ASP A 157 -20.15 -0.83 -0.51
N PRO A 158 -21.21 -0.02 -0.44
CA PRO A 158 -21.14 1.37 0.02
C PRO A 158 -20.47 1.55 1.38
N TRP A 159 -20.60 0.58 2.29
CA TRP A 159 -20.04 0.64 3.63
C TRP A 159 -18.51 0.54 3.65
N PHE A 160 -17.93 -0.24 2.72
CA PHE A 160 -16.48 -0.52 2.71
C PHE A 160 -15.71 0.24 1.62
N SER A 161 -16.44 0.87 0.67
CA SER A 161 -15.85 1.45 -0.54
C SER A 161 -15.25 2.83 -0.38
N TRP A 162 -15.49 3.49 0.74
CA TRP A 162 -15.11 4.91 0.92
C TRP A 162 -15.60 5.81 -0.22
N GLY A 163 -16.82 5.51 -0.73
CA GLY A 163 -17.49 6.25 -1.80
C GLY A 163 -17.21 5.76 -3.22
N LEU A 164 -16.27 4.82 -3.44
CA LEU A 164 -15.91 4.30 -4.77
C LEU A 164 -16.80 3.15 -5.27
N HIS A 165 -17.86 2.77 -4.55
CA HIS A 165 -18.70 1.62 -4.89
C HIS A 165 -19.33 1.71 -6.28
N ASP A 166 -19.83 2.88 -6.69
CA ASP A 166 -20.43 3.05 -8.01
C ASP A 166 -19.41 2.84 -9.13
N GLU A 167 -18.21 3.40 -8.98
CA GLU A 167 -17.12 3.24 -9.96
C GLU A 167 -16.64 1.80 -10.06
N LEU A 168 -16.51 1.11 -8.90
CA LEU A 168 -16.11 -0.29 -8.85
C LEU A 168 -17.21 -1.23 -9.39
N ASN A 169 -18.47 -0.94 -9.12
CA ASN A 169 -19.59 -1.71 -9.65
C ASN A 169 -19.74 -1.53 -11.16
N LEU A 170 -19.62 -0.31 -11.67
CA LEU A 170 -19.65 -0.03 -13.10
C LEU A 170 -18.53 -0.77 -13.85
N ARG A 171 -17.38 -0.96 -13.20
CA ARG A 171 -16.18 -1.59 -13.79
C ARG A 171 -15.82 -2.94 -13.18
N HIS A 172 -16.79 -3.63 -12.55
CA HIS A 172 -16.59 -4.91 -11.89
C HIS A 172 -15.97 -5.99 -12.82
N TYR A 173 -16.24 -5.92 -14.13
CA TYR A 173 -15.75 -6.85 -15.13
C TYR A 173 -14.21 -6.88 -15.24
N LYS A 174 -13.52 -5.85 -14.78
CA LYS A 174 -12.05 -5.77 -14.78
C LYS A 174 -11.43 -5.85 -13.37
N LEU A 175 -12.25 -5.98 -12.33
CA LEU A 175 -11.81 -6.12 -10.94
C LEU A 175 -11.61 -7.58 -10.56
N CYS A 176 -10.51 -7.91 -9.93
CA CYS A 176 -10.26 -9.22 -9.32
C CYS A 176 -9.55 -9.10 -7.97
N GLY A 177 -9.65 -10.13 -7.15
CA GLY A 177 -8.95 -10.23 -5.88
C GLY A 177 -7.86 -11.29 -5.94
N ILE A 178 -6.63 -10.94 -5.58
CA ILE A 178 -5.47 -11.83 -5.55
C ILE A 178 -4.89 -11.78 -4.14
N LYS A 179 -4.82 -12.93 -3.45
CA LYS A 179 -4.23 -13.01 -2.10
C LYS A 179 -2.74 -12.69 -2.13
N ASN A 180 -2.31 -11.89 -1.16
CA ASN A 180 -0.89 -11.69 -0.91
C ASN A 180 -0.20 -13.02 -0.58
N GLY A 181 1.02 -13.17 -1.03
CA GLY A 181 1.89 -14.28 -0.66
C GLY A 181 2.50 -14.10 0.73
N ILE A 182 3.12 -15.15 1.21
CA ILE A 182 3.94 -15.16 2.43
C ILE A 182 5.33 -15.65 2.00
N ASP A 183 6.36 -14.94 2.45
CA ASP A 183 7.75 -15.37 2.30
C ASP A 183 8.01 -16.51 3.32
N THR A 184 7.93 -17.74 2.84
CA THR A 184 8.10 -18.94 3.66
C THR A 184 9.56 -19.28 3.97
N GLU A 185 10.51 -18.58 3.35
CA GLU A 185 11.94 -18.73 3.66
C GLU A 185 12.33 -17.76 4.78
N SER A 186 11.99 -16.47 4.64
CA SER A 186 12.30 -15.46 5.65
C SER A 186 11.48 -15.62 6.93
N TYR A 187 10.22 -16.06 6.83
CA TYR A 187 9.33 -16.31 7.98
C TYR A 187 9.23 -17.81 8.32
N ASN A 188 10.37 -18.49 8.39
CA ASN A 188 10.42 -19.90 8.74
C ASN A 188 10.99 -20.09 10.15
N PRO A 189 10.18 -20.50 11.15
CA PRO A 189 10.65 -20.66 12.51
C PRO A 189 11.68 -21.81 12.69
N GLU A 190 11.81 -22.70 11.71
CA GLU A 190 12.85 -23.76 11.75
C GLU A 190 14.25 -23.20 11.48
N THR A 191 14.34 -22.11 10.70
CA THR A 191 15.61 -21.55 10.23
C THR A 191 15.84 -20.10 10.64
N ASP A 192 14.87 -19.44 11.27
CA ASP A 192 14.97 -18.06 11.70
C ASP A 192 16.00 -17.93 12.86
N TYR A 193 17.15 -17.35 12.55
CA TYR A 193 18.25 -17.13 13.51
C TYR A 193 17.95 -16.04 14.55
N GLN A 194 16.86 -15.27 14.39
CA GLN A 194 16.45 -14.24 15.36
C GLN A 194 15.64 -14.82 16.52
N LEU A 195 15.14 -16.04 16.38
CA LEU A 195 14.43 -16.71 17.45
C LEU A 195 15.38 -17.20 18.54
N TYR A 196 14.95 -17.12 19.78
CA TYR A 196 15.72 -17.67 20.92
C TYR A 196 15.94 -19.18 20.80
N ARG A 197 14.96 -19.89 20.25
CA ARG A 197 15.05 -21.28 19.86
C ARG A 197 14.14 -21.57 18.68
N ASN A 198 14.66 -22.25 17.68
CA ASN A 198 13.88 -22.67 16.52
C ASN A 198 12.85 -23.74 16.91
N TYR A 199 11.76 -23.76 16.15
CA TYR A 199 10.68 -24.75 16.32
C TYR A 199 10.02 -25.03 14.98
N SER A 200 9.29 -26.15 14.90
CA SER A 200 8.52 -26.51 13.71
C SER A 200 7.10 -26.94 14.09
N LYS A 201 6.28 -27.25 13.07
CA LYS A 201 4.96 -27.84 13.29
C LYS A 201 5.01 -29.21 13.97
N ASP A 202 6.11 -29.92 13.82
CA ASP A 202 6.31 -31.28 14.34
C ASP A 202 7.04 -31.28 15.71
N ASP A 203 7.76 -30.19 16.04
CA ASP A 203 8.37 -29.96 17.34
C ASP A 203 8.18 -28.51 17.81
N MET A 204 7.22 -28.30 18.69
CA MET A 204 6.88 -27.01 19.27
C MET A 204 7.65 -26.66 20.55
N SER A 205 8.61 -27.48 20.98
CA SER A 205 9.36 -27.26 22.25
C SER A 205 10.07 -25.91 22.28
N GLY A 206 10.65 -25.49 21.15
CA GLY A 206 11.32 -24.19 21.00
C GLY A 206 10.38 -22.99 21.18
N LYS A 207 9.07 -23.14 20.89
CA LYS A 207 8.07 -22.09 21.12
C LYS A 207 7.93 -21.70 22.58
N GLY A 208 8.01 -22.69 23.50
CA GLY A 208 8.01 -22.47 24.94
C GLY A 208 9.23 -21.67 25.41
N GLU A 209 10.40 -21.99 24.86
CA GLU A 209 11.64 -21.25 25.14
C GLU A 209 11.57 -19.80 24.64
N CYS A 210 11.02 -19.59 23.44
CA CYS A 210 10.80 -18.23 22.91
C CYS A 210 9.85 -17.42 23.80
N LYS A 211 8.77 -18.04 24.30
CA LYS A 211 7.85 -17.41 25.25
C LYS A 211 8.57 -16.99 26.52
N ARG A 212 9.32 -17.92 27.16
CA ARG A 212 10.06 -17.65 28.38
C ARG A 212 11.05 -16.49 28.20
N ALA A 213 11.81 -16.52 27.12
CA ALA A 213 12.78 -15.48 26.82
C ALA A 213 12.13 -14.10 26.55
N LEU A 214 10.95 -14.09 25.93
CA LEU A 214 10.20 -12.86 25.72
C LEU A 214 9.65 -12.30 27.06
N GLN A 215 9.13 -13.17 27.93
CA GLN A 215 8.69 -12.78 29.28
C GLN A 215 9.84 -12.17 30.07
N GLU A 216 11.03 -12.81 30.06
CA GLU A 216 12.24 -12.32 30.72
C GLU A 216 12.66 -10.95 30.18
N ARG A 217 12.71 -10.79 28.83
CA ARG A 217 13.10 -9.54 28.17
C ARG A 217 12.17 -8.37 28.51
N LEU A 218 10.88 -8.66 28.71
CA LEU A 218 9.86 -7.66 29.02
C LEU A 218 9.59 -7.51 30.52
N CYS A 219 10.39 -8.17 31.37
CA CYS A 219 10.23 -8.17 32.83
C CYS A 219 8.82 -8.65 33.27
N LEU A 220 8.21 -9.56 32.51
CA LEU A 220 6.97 -10.22 32.88
C LEU A 220 7.27 -11.46 33.75
N GLU A 221 6.30 -11.87 34.56
CA GLU A 221 6.39 -13.14 35.28
C GLU A 221 6.54 -14.30 34.29
N GLN A 222 7.57 -15.15 34.49
CA GLN A 222 7.81 -16.30 33.62
C GLN A 222 6.85 -17.43 33.97
N ARG A 223 5.76 -17.52 33.22
CA ARG A 223 4.67 -18.48 33.43
C ARG A 223 4.42 -19.28 32.15
N TRP A 224 4.67 -20.57 32.19
CA TRP A 224 4.42 -21.46 31.06
C TRP A 224 2.92 -21.72 30.83
N ASP A 225 2.13 -21.72 31.90
CA ASP A 225 0.70 -22.06 32.00
C ASP A 225 -0.22 -20.88 31.59
N VAL A 226 0.32 -19.66 31.50
CA VAL A 226 -0.46 -18.45 31.21
C VAL A 226 -0.32 -18.09 29.74
N PRO A 227 -1.41 -17.83 28.98
CA PRO A 227 -1.33 -17.32 27.64
C PRO A 227 -0.58 -15.99 27.58
N LEU A 228 0.34 -15.87 26.62
CA LEU A 228 1.01 -14.60 26.26
C LEU A 228 0.45 -14.13 24.91
N VAL A 229 -0.42 -13.13 24.95
CA VAL A 229 -1.04 -12.55 23.75
C VAL A 229 -0.18 -11.43 23.23
N GLY A 230 0.25 -11.53 21.97
CA GLY A 230 1.06 -10.52 21.29
C GLY A 230 0.28 -9.79 20.21
N MET A 231 0.36 -8.46 20.18
CA MET A 231 -0.14 -7.61 19.11
C MET A 231 1.01 -6.78 18.55
N VAL A 232 1.38 -7.04 17.29
CA VAL A 232 2.42 -6.28 16.56
C VAL A 232 1.77 -5.62 15.35
N THR A 233 1.55 -4.30 15.41
CA THR A 233 0.82 -3.59 14.37
C THR A 233 1.06 -2.08 14.43
N ARG A 234 0.64 -1.36 13.38
CA ARG A 234 0.49 0.10 13.48
C ARG A 234 -0.65 0.42 14.46
N LEU A 235 -0.44 1.42 15.31
CA LEU A 235 -1.44 1.85 16.29
C LEU A 235 -2.42 2.84 15.64
N VAL A 236 -3.39 2.32 14.90
CA VAL A 236 -4.40 3.08 14.16
C VAL A 236 -5.78 2.43 14.30
N ALA A 237 -6.85 3.20 14.23
CA ALA A 237 -8.23 2.77 14.50
C ALA A 237 -8.64 1.50 13.72
N HIS A 238 -8.35 1.43 12.43
CA HIS A 238 -8.73 0.28 11.59
C HIS A 238 -8.04 -1.05 11.94
N LYS A 239 -7.11 -1.05 12.91
CA LYS A 239 -6.53 -2.28 13.51
C LYS A 239 -7.33 -2.79 14.70
N GLY A 240 -8.46 -2.17 15.00
CA GLY A 240 -9.34 -2.58 16.09
C GLY A 240 -8.84 -2.19 17.47
N LEU A 241 -7.97 -1.18 17.57
CA LEU A 241 -7.41 -0.72 18.85
C LEU A 241 -8.49 -0.18 19.80
N ASP A 242 -9.56 0.40 19.27
CA ASP A 242 -10.72 0.81 20.07
C ASP A 242 -11.36 -0.38 20.81
N LEU A 243 -11.48 -1.52 20.12
CA LEU A 243 -12.01 -2.76 20.71
C LEU A 243 -11.05 -3.31 21.75
N VAL A 244 -9.74 -3.31 21.46
CA VAL A 244 -8.72 -3.71 22.44
C VAL A 244 -8.79 -2.82 23.67
N ARG A 245 -8.82 -1.51 23.49
CA ARG A 245 -8.91 -0.54 24.60
C ARG A 245 -10.16 -0.73 25.47
N MET A 246 -11.30 -1.01 24.83
CA MET A 246 -12.58 -1.24 25.56
C MET A 246 -12.59 -2.56 26.33
N GLY A 247 -12.00 -3.63 25.79
CA GLY A 247 -12.08 -4.97 26.36
C GLY A 247 -10.86 -5.38 27.18
N LEU A 248 -9.71 -4.72 27.05
CA LEU A 248 -8.45 -5.19 27.65
C LEU A 248 -8.50 -5.21 29.17
N GLU A 249 -9.06 -4.17 29.80
CA GLU A 249 -9.13 -4.08 31.26
C GLU A 249 -10.00 -5.21 31.85
N GLU A 250 -11.15 -5.49 31.24
CA GLU A 250 -12.01 -6.59 31.63
C GLU A 250 -11.32 -7.95 31.46
N LEU A 251 -10.68 -8.17 30.31
CA LEU A 251 -9.92 -9.39 30.02
C LEU A 251 -8.78 -9.61 31.02
N MET A 252 -8.03 -8.56 31.33
CA MET A 252 -6.91 -8.67 32.29
C MET A 252 -7.37 -8.90 33.73
N ASN A 253 -8.59 -8.50 34.08
CA ASN A 253 -9.16 -8.72 35.41
C ASN A 253 -9.87 -10.06 35.54
N THR A 254 -10.38 -10.63 34.44
CA THR A 254 -11.16 -11.87 34.45
C THR A 254 -10.33 -13.10 34.05
N GLU A 255 -9.33 -12.90 33.20
CA GLU A 255 -8.53 -13.99 32.64
C GLU A 255 -7.07 -13.92 33.10
N ASN A 256 -6.52 -15.07 33.41
CA ASN A 256 -5.10 -15.18 33.78
C ASN A 256 -4.26 -15.22 32.52
N MET A 257 -3.88 -14.04 32.00
CA MET A 257 -3.10 -13.90 30.77
C MET A 257 -2.09 -12.76 30.86
N GLN A 258 -1.15 -12.74 29.96
CA GLN A 258 -0.22 -11.62 29.71
C GLN A 258 -0.49 -11.02 28.35
N PHE A 259 -0.34 -9.71 28.21
CA PHE A 259 -0.55 -9.02 26.96
C PHE A 259 0.64 -8.14 26.60
N VAL A 260 1.08 -8.17 25.33
CA VAL A 260 2.20 -7.40 24.82
C VAL A 260 1.78 -6.71 23.54
N ILE A 261 1.90 -5.39 23.50
CA ILE A 261 1.64 -4.58 22.31
C ILE A 261 2.94 -3.95 21.85
N LEU A 262 3.26 -4.09 20.57
CA LEU A 262 4.39 -3.45 19.91
C LEU A 262 3.90 -2.73 18.66
N GLY A 263 4.12 -1.41 18.63
CA GLY A 263 3.74 -0.60 17.47
C GLY A 263 3.97 0.88 17.70
N SER A 264 3.70 1.66 16.66
CA SER A 264 3.61 3.12 16.70
C SER A 264 2.49 3.57 15.77
N GLY A 265 1.95 4.77 15.97
CA GLY A 265 0.87 5.27 15.12
C GLY A 265 0.24 6.56 15.61
N ASP A 266 -1.07 6.55 15.81
CA ASP A 266 -1.80 7.73 16.26
C ASP A 266 -1.56 7.94 17.77
N LYS A 267 -1.28 9.17 18.16
CA LYS A 267 -0.94 9.53 19.55
C LYS A 267 -1.98 9.13 20.59
N GLU A 268 -3.22 8.95 20.19
CA GLU A 268 -4.29 8.52 21.09
C GLU A 268 -4.16 7.05 21.53
N TYR A 269 -3.40 6.25 20.76
CA TYR A 269 -3.15 4.83 21.05
C TYR A 269 -1.74 4.55 21.61
N GLU A 270 -0.82 5.52 21.53
CA GLU A 270 0.50 5.48 22.15
C GLU A 270 0.44 5.89 23.62
#